data_24c022035cc761e63690fca9827b9864
#
_entry.id   24c022035cc761e63690fca9827b9864
#
_cell.length_a   1.000
_cell.length_b   1.000
_cell.length_c   1.000
_cell.angle_alpha   90.00
_cell.angle_beta   90.00
_cell.angle_gamma   90.00
#
_symmetry.space_group_name_H-M   'P 1'
#
loop_
_entity.id
_entity.type
_entity.pdbx_description
1 polymer ?
#
loop_
_entity_poly.entity_id
_entity_poly.type
_entity_poly.pdbx_seq_one_letter_code
_entity_poly.pdbx_strand_id
1 'polypeptide(L)'
;MVSSETFKSCVWLSAAFVLAVAWAVPAAAKPQNPADLCIGAVAKQEAAHGIPRHLLRAISIAESGRWLRSRKATLAWPWTVTSGGKGTYYKSKSAAMRAVRKLQRRGVRNIDVGCMQVNLRYHPKAFKSLGQAFDPRANAAYAAGFLRKLRDDKRSWTQAVKHYHSATRSLNRPYHAKVYKIWRGERRKARKIQIANNRLQRQQARARFQHKRAERLLADNRFAARSQLWLDRASKRLFKQ
;
A
#
# COMPACT_ATOMS: atom_id res chain seq x y z
N MET A 1 -14.68 3.35 93.43
CA MET A 1 -15.92 3.30 92.64
C MET A 1 -15.66 3.97 91.34
N VAL A 2 -16.14 3.37 90.26
CA VAL A 2 -16.25 3.83 88.90
C VAL A 2 -15.15 3.34 87.97
N SER A 3 -15.45 2.35 87.40
CA SER A 3 -15.74 1.78 86.10
C SER A 3 -14.83 2.22 84.90
N SER A 4 -14.09 1.24 84.42
CA SER A 4 -13.31 1.27 83.19
C SER A 4 -14.20 1.03 81.99
N GLU A 5 -14.18 1.92 80.99
CA GLU A 5 -14.76 1.68 79.68
C GLU A 5 -13.64 1.52 78.64
N THR A 6 -13.58 0.35 78.01
CA THR A 6 -12.63 -0.02 76.96
C THR A 6 -13.10 0.50 75.61
N PHE A 7 -12.32 1.42 75.02
CA PHE A 7 -12.53 1.93 73.69
C PHE A 7 -11.86 0.97 72.66
N LYS A 8 -12.67 0.22 71.90
CA LYS A 8 -12.18 -0.61 70.80
C LYS A 8 -11.96 0.27 69.53
N SER A 9 -10.71 0.52 69.24
CA SER A 9 -10.32 1.19 67.99
C SER A 9 -10.45 0.25 66.80
N CYS A 10 -11.39 0.54 65.89
CA CYS A 10 -11.56 -0.14 64.61
C CYS A 10 -10.58 0.46 63.60
N VAL A 11 -9.52 -0.26 63.26
CA VAL A 11 -8.54 0.15 62.22
C VAL A 11 -9.10 -0.23 60.87
N TRP A 12 -9.49 0.77 60.06
CA TRP A 12 -9.84 0.62 58.68
C TRP A 12 -8.57 0.58 57.83
N LEU A 13 -8.22 -0.58 57.30
CA LEU A 13 -7.18 -0.75 56.28
C LEU A 13 -7.75 -0.32 54.92
N SER A 14 -7.45 0.91 54.53
CA SER A 14 -7.74 1.40 53.18
C SER A 14 -6.70 0.86 52.22
N ALA A 15 -7.05 -0.19 51.44
CA ALA A 15 -6.23 -0.67 50.34
C ALA A 15 -6.31 0.31 49.16
N ALA A 16 -5.29 1.14 49.01
CA ALA A 16 -5.16 2.00 47.85
C ALA A 16 -4.78 1.16 46.58
N PHE A 17 -5.74 0.94 45.70
CA PHE A 17 -5.54 0.29 44.41
C PHE A 17 -4.88 1.31 43.47
N VAL A 18 -3.55 1.21 43.31
CA VAL A 18 -2.81 2.02 42.32
C VAL A 18 -3.06 1.41 40.94
N LEU A 19 -3.97 2.00 40.16
CA LEU A 19 -4.16 1.71 38.73
C LEU A 19 -2.94 2.21 37.97
N ALA A 20 -2.02 1.31 37.63
CA ALA A 20 -0.92 1.58 36.70
C ALA A 20 -1.51 1.72 35.30
N VAL A 21 -1.77 2.94 34.86
CA VAL A 21 -2.08 3.24 33.43
C VAL A 21 -0.81 3.03 32.63
N ALA A 22 -0.69 1.86 32.01
CA ALA A 22 0.36 1.58 31.03
C ALA A 22 0.13 2.47 29.80
N TRP A 23 0.93 3.52 29.66
CA TRP A 23 0.98 4.32 28.45
C TRP A 23 1.57 3.48 27.33
N ALA A 24 0.72 2.96 26.43
CA ALA A 24 1.15 2.30 25.22
C ALA A 24 1.86 3.34 24.35
N VAL A 25 3.20 3.31 24.32
CA VAL A 25 4.00 4.11 23.41
C VAL A 25 3.64 3.64 21.99
N PRO A 26 3.11 4.52 21.12
CA PRO A 26 2.79 4.13 19.74
C PRO A 26 4.08 3.65 19.07
N ALA A 27 4.08 2.43 18.59
CA ALA A 27 5.20 1.87 17.84
C ALA A 27 5.53 2.80 16.67
N ALA A 28 6.75 3.35 16.66
CA ALA A 28 7.20 4.24 15.60
C ALA A 28 7.01 3.56 14.24
N ALA A 29 6.13 4.10 13.41
CA ALA A 29 5.87 3.58 12.07
C ALA A 29 7.19 3.54 11.30
N LYS A 30 7.56 2.38 10.76
CA LYS A 30 8.77 2.23 9.93
C LYS A 30 8.77 3.31 8.85
N PRO A 31 9.91 4.00 8.62
CA PRO A 31 9.99 5.04 7.61
C PRO A 31 9.57 4.48 6.25
N GLN A 32 8.51 5.04 5.71
CA GLN A 32 7.92 4.59 4.45
C GLN A 32 8.91 4.89 3.31
N ASN A 33 9.20 3.89 2.46
CA ASN A 33 10.06 4.11 1.31
C ASN A 33 9.40 5.15 0.37
N PRO A 34 10.10 6.22 -0.03
CA PRO A 34 9.52 7.24 -0.89
C PRO A 34 8.88 6.73 -2.18
N ALA A 35 9.38 5.65 -2.75
CA ALA A 35 8.77 5.02 -3.92
C ALA A 35 7.35 4.51 -3.67
N ASP A 36 7.02 4.11 -2.44
CA ASP A 36 5.68 3.63 -2.08
C ASP A 36 4.64 4.74 -2.19
N LEU A 37 5.03 6.00 -2.02
CA LEU A 37 4.18 7.16 -2.24
C LEU A 37 3.72 7.27 -3.70
N CYS A 38 4.64 7.06 -4.67
CA CYS A 38 4.27 7.02 -6.10
C CYS A 38 3.36 5.82 -6.40
N ILE A 39 3.70 4.64 -5.87
CA ILE A 39 2.92 3.41 -6.12
C ILE A 39 1.47 3.59 -5.68
N GLY A 40 1.24 4.07 -4.46
CA GLY A 40 -0.11 4.28 -3.93
C GLY A 40 -0.88 5.36 -4.67
N ALA A 41 -0.24 6.51 -4.93
CA ALA A 41 -0.85 7.62 -5.63
C ALA A 41 -1.26 7.22 -7.07
N VAL A 42 -0.36 6.59 -7.81
CA VAL A 42 -0.59 6.15 -9.19
C VAL A 42 -1.69 5.09 -9.27
N ALA A 43 -1.68 4.09 -8.38
CA ALA A 43 -2.72 3.05 -8.38
C ALA A 43 -4.12 3.63 -8.11
N LYS A 44 -4.23 4.59 -7.17
CA LYS A 44 -5.49 5.28 -6.88
C LYS A 44 -6.01 6.04 -8.10
N GLN A 45 -5.13 6.78 -8.78
CA GLN A 45 -5.53 7.60 -9.94
C GLN A 45 -5.81 6.74 -11.19
N GLU A 46 -5.10 5.64 -11.37
CA GLU A 46 -5.37 4.66 -12.42
C GLU A 46 -6.80 4.14 -12.34
N ALA A 47 -7.24 3.74 -11.13
CA ALA A 47 -8.61 3.29 -10.90
C ALA A 47 -9.64 4.41 -11.08
N ALA A 48 -9.39 5.61 -10.52
CA ALA A 48 -10.32 6.73 -10.56
C ALA A 48 -10.59 7.24 -11.98
N HIS A 49 -9.62 7.13 -12.89
CA HIS A 49 -9.73 7.60 -14.29
C HIS A 49 -10.04 6.47 -15.29
N GLY A 50 -10.33 5.25 -14.84
CA GLY A 50 -10.59 4.10 -15.71
C GLY A 50 -9.43 3.78 -16.64
N ILE A 51 -8.19 4.02 -16.20
CA ILE A 51 -6.98 3.70 -16.95
C ILE A 51 -6.71 2.18 -16.84
N PRO A 52 -6.34 1.49 -17.93
CA PRO A 52 -6.06 0.06 -17.87
C PRO A 52 -5.04 -0.29 -16.78
N ARG A 53 -5.34 -1.33 -16.00
CA ARG A 53 -4.52 -1.73 -14.84
C ARG A 53 -3.04 -1.81 -15.19
N HIS A 54 -2.22 -1.18 -14.35
CA HIS A 54 -0.76 -1.08 -14.43
C HIS A 54 -0.22 -0.22 -15.59
N LEU A 55 -1.08 0.45 -16.38
CA LEU A 55 -0.61 1.32 -17.47
C LEU A 55 -0.03 2.62 -16.93
N LEU A 56 -0.74 3.31 -16.03
CA LEU A 56 -0.23 4.54 -15.40
C LEU A 56 1.01 4.26 -14.55
N ARG A 57 1.04 3.09 -13.89
CA ARG A 57 2.23 2.59 -13.19
C ARG A 57 3.41 2.39 -14.14
N ALA A 58 3.19 1.83 -15.33
CA ALA A 58 4.23 1.65 -16.31
C ALA A 58 4.79 2.99 -16.82
N ILE A 59 3.91 3.99 -17.03
CA ILE A 59 4.29 5.36 -17.36
C ILE A 59 5.16 5.93 -16.23
N SER A 60 4.73 5.87 -14.97
CA SER A 60 5.50 6.40 -13.86
C SER A 60 6.91 5.79 -13.73
N ILE A 61 7.05 4.50 -14.01
CA ILE A 61 8.34 3.80 -14.03
C ILE A 61 9.18 4.25 -15.25
N ALA A 62 8.56 4.48 -16.40
CA ALA A 62 9.26 5.00 -17.58
C ALA A 62 9.79 6.42 -17.37
N GLU A 63 9.05 7.24 -16.62
CA GLU A 63 9.34 8.66 -16.34
C GLU A 63 10.39 8.85 -15.25
N SER A 64 10.14 8.31 -14.07
CA SER A 64 10.96 8.57 -12.87
C SER A 64 11.52 7.31 -12.23
N GLY A 65 11.60 6.21 -12.97
CA GLY A 65 12.04 4.92 -12.45
C GLY A 65 13.48 4.93 -11.95
N ARG A 66 13.65 4.59 -10.66
CA ARG A 66 14.94 4.41 -9.99
C ARG A 66 15.09 2.95 -9.58
N TRP A 67 16.26 2.35 -9.83
CA TRP A 67 16.57 1.02 -9.34
C TRP A 67 16.79 1.04 -7.83
N LEU A 68 16.02 0.25 -7.10
CA LEU A 68 16.14 0.09 -5.64
C LEU A 68 16.68 -1.30 -5.32
N ARG A 69 17.93 -1.37 -4.82
CA ARG A 69 18.57 -2.64 -4.45
C ARG A 69 17.75 -3.42 -3.43
N SER A 70 17.21 -2.76 -2.40
CA SER A 70 16.40 -3.37 -1.35
C SER A 70 15.11 -4.03 -1.84
N ARG A 71 14.58 -3.58 -2.98
CA ARG A 71 13.34 -4.12 -3.59
C ARG A 71 13.63 -4.98 -4.83
N LYS A 72 14.88 -5.04 -5.28
CA LYS A 72 15.29 -5.67 -6.55
C LYS A 72 14.36 -5.27 -7.70
N ALA A 73 14.00 -3.98 -7.76
CA ALA A 73 13.02 -3.46 -8.71
C ALA A 73 13.29 -2.00 -9.08
N THR A 74 12.89 -1.62 -10.29
CA THR A 74 12.81 -0.22 -10.71
C THR A 74 11.43 0.31 -10.33
N LEU A 75 11.38 1.37 -9.51
CA LEU A 75 10.18 2.01 -9.02
C LEU A 75 10.23 3.51 -9.28
N ALA A 76 9.08 4.13 -9.55
CA ALA A 76 8.97 5.57 -9.69
C ALA A 76 9.41 6.29 -8.42
N TRP A 77 10.20 7.37 -8.56
CA TRP A 77 10.74 8.13 -7.44
C TRP A 77 10.09 9.52 -7.37
N PRO A 78 9.47 9.90 -6.24
CA PRO A 78 8.64 11.10 -6.17
C PRO A 78 9.43 12.40 -6.28
N TRP A 79 10.69 12.38 -5.89
CA TRP A 79 11.56 13.58 -5.89
C TRP A 79 12.57 13.52 -7.01
N THR A 80 12.06 13.25 -8.21
CA THR A 80 12.82 13.26 -9.47
C THR A 80 12.65 14.62 -10.15
N VAL A 81 13.75 15.18 -10.60
CA VAL A 81 13.80 16.40 -11.41
C VAL A 81 14.56 16.11 -12.67
N THR A 82 13.98 16.36 -13.83
CA THR A 82 14.66 16.25 -15.13
C THR A 82 14.77 17.61 -15.79
N SER A 83 15.95 17.93 -16.28
CA SER A 83 16.23 19.14 -17.06
C SER A 83 17.36 18.86 -18.04
N GLY A 84 17.22 19.32 -19.27
CA GLY A 84 18.20 19.08 -20.32
C GLY A 84 18.42 17.58 -20.60
N GLY A 85 17.37 16.76 -20.48
CA GLY A 85 17.45 15.31 -20.70
C GLY A 85 18.08 14.52 -19.52
N LYS A 86 18.59 15.19 -18.46
CA LYS A 86 19.24 14.56 -17.32
C LYS A 86 18.30 14.50 -16.12
N GLY A 87 17.90 13.29 -15.71
CA GLY A 87 17.11 13.04 -14.51
C GLY A 87 18.00 12.90 -13.26
N THR A 88 17.61 13.59 -12.17
CA THR A 88 18.28 13.52 -10.87
C THR A 88 17.28 13.12 -9.78
N TYR A 89 17.68 12.14 -8.94
CA TYR A 89 16.88 11.63 -7.84
C TYR A 89 17.31 12.25 -6.52
N TYR A 90 16.44 13.04 -5.90
CA TYR A 90 16.72 13.68 -4.62
C TYR A 90 16.27 12.80 -3.44
N LYS A 91 16.89 13.00 -2.28
CA LYS A 91 16.57 12.23 -1.06
C LYS A 91 15.27 12.72 -0.39
N SER A 92 14.85 13.97 -0.64
CA SER A 92 13.65 14.55 -0.02
C SER A 92 12.94 15.53 -0.97
N LYS A 93 11.67 15.78 -0.67
CA LYS A 93 10.84 16.78 -1.35
C LYS A 93 11.50 18.19 -1.30
N SER A 94 11.99 18.58 -0.14
CA SER A 94 12.65 19.89 0.04
C SER A 94 13.90 20.03 -0.82
N ALA A 95 14.72 18.97 -0.91
CA ALA A 95 15.92 18.98 -1.77
C ALA A 95 15.56 19.11 -3.25
N ALA A 96 14.54 18.39 -3.73
CA ALA A 96 14.04 18.49 -5.10
C ALA A 96 13.50 19.91 -5.40
N MET A 97 12.73 20.47 -4.49
CA MET A 97 12.20 21.84 -4.63
C MET A 97 13.30 22.88 -4.69
N ARG A 98 14.36 22.77 -3.85
CA ARG A 98 15.53 23.67 -3.90
C ARG A 98 16.24 23.57 -5.25
N ALA A 99 16.39 22.37 -5.79
CA ALA A 99 17.01 22.16 -7.09
C ALA A 99 16.21 22.81 -8.23
N VAL A 100 14.89 22.66 -8.24
CA VAL A 100 14.02 23.34 -9.23
C VAL A 100 14.16 24.86 -9.11
N ARG A 101 14.07 25.42 -7.91
CA ARG A 101 14.27 26.88 -7.70
C ARG A 101 15.65 27.37 -8.19
N LYS A 102 16.71 26.58 -7.97
CA LYS A 102 18.05 26.88 -8.50
C LYS A 102 18.08 26.92 -10.02
N LEU A 103 17.44 25.92 -10.68
CA LEU A 103 17.31 25.88 -12.14
C LEU A 103 16.51 27.09 -12.66
N GLN A 104 15.39 27.43 -12.03
CA GLN A 104 14.53 28.55 -12.41
C GLN A 104 15.27 29.92 -12.28
N ARG A 105 16.06 30.13 -11.21
CA ARG A 105 16.89 31.32 -11.06
C ARG A 105 17.95 31.45 -12.16
N ARG A 106 18.38 30.34 -12.75
CA ARG A 106 19.32 30.29 -13.89
C ARG A 106 18.62 30.41 -15.25
N GLY A 107 17.31 30.76 -15.26
CA GLY A 107 16.52 30.92 -16.48
C GLY A 107 15.99 29.57 -17.09
N VAL A 108 16.30 28.42 -16.48
CA VAL A 108 15.84 27.15 -16.99
C VAL A 108 14.35 26.98 -16.73
N ARG A 109 13.56 26.83 -17.79
CA ARG A 109 12.09 26.69 -17.72
C ARG A 109 11.60 25.26 -18.00
N ASN A 110 12.32 24.52 -18.86
CA ASN A 110 11.96 23.16 -19.26
C ASN A 110 12.42 22.17 -18.17
N ILE A 111 11.53 21.93 -17.21
CA ILE A 111 11.80 21.12 -16.01
C ILE A 111 10.66 20.16 -15.78
N ASP A 112 10.96 18.85 -15.74
CA ASP A 112 9.99 17.79 -15.41
C ASP A 112 10.13 17.41 -13.94
N VAL A 113 8.99 17.18 -13.25
CA VAL A 113 8.99 16.95 -11.81
C VAL A 113 8.09 15.81 -11.38
N GLY A 114 8.54 15.11 -10.34
CA GLY A 114 7.71 14.15 -9.60
C GLY A 114 7.65 12.74 -10.18
N CYS A 115 6.70 11.94 -9.67
CA CYS A 115 6.48 10.56 -10.08
C CYS A 115 6.21 10.41 -11.58
N MET A 116 5.48 11.37 -12.13
CA MET A 116 4.95 11.33 -13.50
C MET A 116 5.64 12.30 -14.45
N GLN A 117 6.71 12.98 -13.98
CA GLN A 117 7.53 13.93 -14.75
C GLN A 117 6.69 14.96 -15.50
N VAL A 118 5.80 15.63 -14.74
CA VAL A 118 4.97 16.71 -15.31
C VAL A 118 5.85 17.92 -15.60
N ASN A 119 5.84 18.39 -16.84
CA ASN A 119 6.67 19.52 -17.28
C ASN A 119 6.08 20.85 -16.83
N LEU A 120 6.88 21.65 -16.10
CA LEU A 120 6.42 22.92 -15.53
C LEU A 120 6.24 24.02 -16.58
N ARG A 121 6.92 23.94 -17.73
CA ARG A 121 6.79 24.88 -18.82
C ARG A 121 5.54 24.64 -19.66
N TYR A 122 5.30 23.38 -20.03
CA TYR A 122 4.18 23.01 -20.89
C TYR A 122 2.87 22.88 -20.14
N HIS A 123 2.93 22.70 -18.81
CA HIS A 123 1.79 22.59 -17.93
C HIS A 123 1.81 23.64 -16.80
N PRO A 124 1.86 24.97 -17.13
CA PRO A 124 2.06 26.03 -16.13
C PRO A 124 0.91 26.13 -15.10
N LYS A 125 -0.28 25.66 -15.45
CA LYS A 125 -1.48 25.66 -14.59
C LYS A 125 -1.73 24.31 -13.89
N ALA A 126 -0.81 23.33 -14.02
CA ALA A 126 -0.99 22.00 -13.44
C ALA A 126 -1.00 22.03 -11.91
N PHE A 127 -0.24 22.92 -11.30
CA PHE A 127 -0.03 22.99 -9.86
C PHE A 127 -0.03 24.44 -9.35
N LYS A 128 -0.60 24.62 -8.16
CA LYS A 128 -0.60 25.95 -7.49
C LYS A 128 0.78 26.31 -6.91
N SER A 129 1.66 25.31 -6.69
CA SER A 129 3.00 25.52 -6.12
C SER A 129 3.93 24.34 -6.44
N LEU A 130 5.25 24.55 -6.28
CA LEU A 130 6.24 23.46 -6.33
C LEU A 130 5.97 22.40 -5.25
N GLY A 131 5.44 22.80 -4.10
CA GLY A 131 5.03 21.88 -3.05
C GLY A 131 3.96 20.91 -3.52
N GLN A 132 2.99 21.39 -4.29
CA GLN A 132 1.95 20.56 -4.90
C GLN A 132 2.50 19.72 -6.06
N ALA A 133 3.39 20.29 -6.88
CA ALA A 133 4.02 19.56 -7.99
C ALA A 133 4.82 18.31 -7.52
N PHE A 134 5.44 18.39 -6.34
CA PHE A 134 6.14 17.27 -5.69
C PHE A 134 5.29 16.49 -4.69
N ASP A 135 4.01 16.79 -4.56
CA ASP A 135 3.08 15.89 -3.87
C ASP A 135 2.72 14.72 -4.80
N PRO A 136 2.99 13.46 -4.41
CA PRO A 136 2.75 12.32 -5.28
C PRO A 136 1.29 12.16 -5.69
N ARG A 137 0.35 12.54 -4.82
CA ARG A 137 -1.09 12.45 -5.09
C ARG A 137 -1.50 13.48 -6.14
N ALA A 138 -1.09 14.74 -5.98
CA ALA A 138 -1.38 15.81 -6.92
C ALA A 138 -0.69 15.57 -8.28
N ASN A 139 0.58 15.13 -8.25
CA ASN A 139 1.36 14.83 -9.45
C ASN A 139 0.73 13.69 -10.26
N ALA A 140 0.36 12.58 -9.60
CA ALA A 140 -0.33 11.46 -10.25
C ALA A 140 -1.74 11.81 -10.74
N ALA A 141 -2.49 12.63 -9.97
CA ALA A 141 -3.84 13.04 -10.36
C ALA A 141 -3.83 13.88 -11.65
N TYR A 142 -2.95 14.88 -11.71
CA TYR A 142 -2.80 15.69 -12.92
C TYR A 142 -2.44 14.82 -14.13
N ALA A 143 -1.42 13.97 -13.99
CA ALA A 143 -0.96 13.10 -15.07
C ALA A 143 -2.01 12.11 -15.55
N ALA A 144 -2.81 11.55 -14.62
CA ALA A 144 -3.92 10.66 -14.96
C ALA A 144 -5.02 11.39 -15.76
N GLY A 145 -5.40 12.57 -15.30
CA GLY A 145 -6.36 13.41 -16.03
C GLY A 145 -5.88 13.79 -17.43
N PHE A 146 -4.60 14.17 -17.54
CA PHE A 146 -3.97 14.47 -18.84
C PHE A 146 -3.95 13.24 -19.77
N LEU A 147 -3.54 12.08 -19.27
CA LEU A 147 -3.55 10.84 -20.06
C LEU A 147 -4.97 10.45 -20.47
N ARG A 148 -5.96 10.64 -19.59
CA ARG A 148 -7.37 10.38 -19.90
C ARG A 148 -7.87 11.32 -21.01
N LYS A 149 -7.56 12.61 -20.93
CA LYS A 149 -7.88 13.58 -21.97
C LYS A 149 -7.28 13.16 -23.31
N LEU A 150 -6.00 12.79 -23.34
CA LEU A 150 -5.36 12.28 -24.56
C LEU A 150 -6.05 11.04 -25.12
N ARG A 151 -6.51 10.12 -24.25
CA ARG A 151 -7.28 8.94 -24.67
C ARG A 151 -8.60 9.32 -25.31
N ASP A 152 -9.31 10.28 -24.74
CA ASP A 152 -10.61 10.72 -25.25
C ASP A 152 -10.45 11.46 -26.60
N ASP A 153 -9.43 12.33 -26.71
CA ASP A 153 -9.10 13.04 -27.94
C ASP A 153 -8.63 12.09 -29.06
N LYS A 154 -7.83 11.06 -28.75
CA LYS A 154 -7.24 10.12 -29.71
C LYS A 154 -7.97 8.79 -29.83
N ARG A 155 -9.00 8.56 -29.00
CA ARG A 155 -9.83 7.36 -28.94
C ARG A 155 -9.03 6.05 -28.76
N SER A 156 -7.79 6.14 -28.27
CA SER A 156 -6.86 5.00 -28.14
C SER A 156 -5.87 5.20 -27.02
N TRP A 157 -5.74 4.23 -26.09
CA TRP A 157 -4.70 4.22 -25.06
C TRP A 157 -3.29 4.17 -25.66
N THR A 158 -3.11 3.47 -26.77
CA THR A 158 -1.83 3.43 -27.49
C THR A 158 -1.42 4.82 -27.96
N GLN A 159 -2.35 5.57 -28.55
CA GLN A 159 -2.07 6.93 -29.00
C GLN A 159 -1.92 7.88 -27.81
N ALA A 160 -2.74 7.74 -26.76
CA ALA A 160 -2.59 8.53 -25.54
C ALA A 160 -1.18 8.40 -24.92
N VAL A 161 -0.67 7.18 -24.79
CA VAL A 161 0.70 6.94 -24.29
C VAL A 161 1.76 7.57 -25.18
N LYS A 162 1.63 7.48 -26.49
CA LYS A 162 2.55 8.17 -27.43
C LYS A 162 2.56 9.66 -27.18
N HIS A 163 1.38 10.27 -27.18
CA HIS A 163 1.23 11.74 -27.06
C HIS A 163 1.46 12.26 -25.63
N TYR A 164 1.45 11.39 -24.63
CA TYR A 164 1.82 11.76 -23.27
C TYR A 164 3.24 12.32 -23.21
N HIS A 165 4.17 11.70 -23.93
CA HIS A 165 5.57 12.11 -23.97
C HIS A 165 5.84 13.20 -25.02
N SER A 166 5.34 13.02 -26.25
CA SER A 166 5.56 13.97 -27.33
C SER A 166 4.58 13.76 -28.49
N ALA A 167 4.24 14.84 -29.17
CA ALA A 167 3.56 14.75 -30.46
C ALA A 167 4.48 14.28 -31.60
N THR A 168 5.80 14.46 -31.45
CA THR A 168 6.81 14.12 -32.46
C THR A 168 6.99 12.61 -32.61
N ARG A 169 6.79 12.07 -33.81
CA ARG A 169 6.77 10.63 -34.07
C ARG A 169 8.09 9.92 -33.74
N SER A 170 9.23 10.53 -33.98
CA SER A 170 10.55 9.97 -33.65
C SER A 170 10.79 9.82 -32.18
N LEU A 171 10.16 10.65 -31.33
CA LEU A 171 10.26 10.60 -29.86
C LEU A 171 9.19 9.70 -29.23
N ASN A 172 7.97 9.75 -29.75
CA ASN A 172 6.85 9.06 -29.12
C ASN A 172 6.82 7.54 -29.38
N ARG A 173 7.35 7.07 -30.51
CA ARG A 173 7.41 5.63 -30.83
C ARG A 173 8.32 4.84 -29.88
N PRO A 174 9.59 5.22 -29.65
CA PRO A 174 10.45 4.53 -28.68
C PRO A 174 9.93 4.64 -27.26
N TYR A 175 9.38 5.79 -26.88
CA TYR A 175 8.73 5.96 -25.58
C TYR A 175 7.56 4.96 -25.38
N HIS A 176 6.66 4.89 -26.33
CA HIS A 176 5.55 3.92 -26.30
C HIS A 176 6.06 2.48 -26.17
N ALA A 177 7.08 2.10 -26.94
CA ALA A 177 7.66 0.76 -26.86
C ALA A 177 8.22 0.46 -25.45
N LYS A 178 8.92 1.43 -24.84
CA LYS A 178 9.43 1.36 -23.46
C LYS A 178 8.28 1.16 -22.46
N VAL A 179 7.26 2.01 -22.50
CA VAL A 179 6.11 1.93 -21.59
C VAL A 179 5.40 0.59 -21.73
N TYR A 180 5.13 0.13 -22.93
CA TYR A 180 4.43 -1.13 -23.17
C TYR A 180 5.25 -2.36 -22.74
N LYS A 181 6.57 -2.32 -22.87
CA LYS A 181 7.47 -3.35 -22.32
C LYS A 181 7.33 -3.43 -20.81
N ILE A 182 7.36 -2.28 -20.11
CA ILE A 182 7.18 -2.19 -18.66
C ILE A 182 5.78 -2.67 -18.29
N TRP A 183 4.74 -2.20 -18.95
CA TRP A 183 3.35 -2.56 -18.69
C TRP A 183 3.10 -4.07 -18.77
N ARG A 184 3.59 -4.71 -19.84
CA ARG A 184 3.54 -6.18 -19.95
C ARG A 184 4.26 -6.86 -18.79
N GLY A 185 5.40 -6.33 -18.35
CA GLY A 185 6.15 -6.82 -17.21
C GLY A 185 5.36 -6.72 -15.90
N GLU A 186 4.76 -5.56 -15.60
CA GLU A 186 3.96 -5.33 -14.40
C GLU A 186 2.69 -6.21 -14.38
N ARG A 187 2.01 -6.38 -15.51
CA ARG A 187 0.87 -7.30 -15.65
C ARG A 187 1.26 -8.76 -15.36
N ARG A 188 2.41 -9.21 -15.88
CA ARG A 188 2.91 -10.58 -15.61
C ARG A 188 3.23 -10.76 -14.12
N LYS A 189 3.87 -9.79 -13.47
CA LYS A 189 4.14 -9.83 -12.02
C LYS A 189 2.85 -9.91 -11.21
N ALA A 190 1.89 -9.05 -11.52
CA ALA A 190 0.58 -9.04 -10.85
C ALA A 190 -0.17 -10.36 -11.00
N ARG A 191 -0.16 -10.95 -12.20
CA ARG A 191 -0.77 -12.28 -12.44
C ARG A 191 -0.09 -13.38 -11.61
N LYS A 192 1.25 -13.39 -11.53
CA LYS A 192 1.97 -14.38 -10.69
C LYS A 192 1.59 -14.26 -9.22
N ILE A 193 1.53 -13.03 -8.70
CA ILE A 193 1.12 -12.75 -7.31
C ILE A 193 -0.33 -13.22 -7.08
N GLN A 194 -1.24 -12.92 -8.00
CA GLN A 194 -2.64 -13.34 -7.89
C GLN A 194 -2.79 -14.88 -7.87
N ILE A 195 -2.05 -15.58 -8.74
CA ILE A 195 -2.05 -17.06 -8.76
C ILE A 195 -1.51 -17.61 -7.43
N ALA A 196 -0.40 -17.05 -6.92
CA ALA A 196 0.18 -17.47 -5.64
C ALA A 196 -0.79 -17.24 -4.47
N ASN A 197 -1.44 -16.08 -4.42
CA ASN A 197 -2.42 -15.75 -3.38
C ASN A 197 -3.64 -16.69 -3.45
N ASN A 198 -4.16 -16.96 -4.64
CA ASN A 198 -5.28 -17.89 -4.82
C ASN A 198 -4.90 -19.32 -4.37
N ARG A 199 -3.67 -19.75 -4.67
CA ARG A 199 -3.17 -21.05 -4.21
C ARG A 199 -3.09 -21.12 -2.68
N LEU A 200 -2.55 -20.08 -2.04
CA LEU A 200 -2.47 -19.97 -0.59
C LEU A 200 -3.86 -20.00 0.06
N GLN A 201 -4.80 -19.22 -0.45
CA GLN A 201 -6.18 -19.20 0.04
C GLN A 201 -6.85 -20.59 -0.06
N ARG A 202 -6.65 -21.31 -1.18
CA ARG A 202 -7.16 -22.67 -1.34
C ARG A 202 -6.54 -23.65 -0.35
N GLN A 203 -5.24 -23.53 -0.08
CA GLN A 203 -4.56 -24.35 0.94
C GLN A 203 -5.11 -24.09 2.34
N GLN A 204 -5.27 -22.82 2.72
CA GLN A 204 -5.86 -22.42 4.00
C GLN A 204 -7.30 -22.91 4.15
N ALA A 205 -8.11 -22.80 3.11
CA ALA A 205 -9.48 -23.30 3.12
C ALA A 205 -9.54 -24.82 3.32
N ARG A 206 -8.69 -25.59 2.63
CA ARG A 206 -8.56 -27.04 2.81
C ARG A 206 -8.13 -27.40 4.24
N ALA A 207 -7.13 -26.72 4.79
CA ALA A 207 -6.67 -26.96 6.17
C ALA A 207 -7.78 -26.68 7.19
N ARG A 208 -8.51 -25.57 7.05
CA ARG A 208 -9.69 -25.26 7.91
C ARG A 208 -10.77 -26.32 7.82
N PHE A 209 -11.04 -26.82 6.62
CA PHE A 209 -12.04 -27.89 6.41
C PHE A 209 -11.61 -29.20 7.10
N GLN A 210 -10.35 -29.60 6.94
CA GLN A 210 -9.81 -30.78 7.59
C GLN A 210 -9.84 -30.66 9.12
N HIS A 211 -9.46 -29.51 9.66
CA HIS A 211 -9.53 -29.24 11.10
C HIS A 211 -10.96 -29.38 11.64
N LYS A 212 -11.95 -28.73 11.00
CA LYS A 212 -13.35 -28.85 11.39
C LYS A 212 -13.87 -30.30 11.30
N ARG A 213 -13.42 -31.06 10.29
CA ARG A 213 -13.80 -32.48 10.15
C ARG A 213 -13.20 -33.30 11.30
N ALA A 214 -11.93 -33.08 11.66
CA ALA A 214 -11.29 -33.74 12.78
C ALA A 214 -11.98 -33.40 14.11
N GLU A 215 -12.32 -32.15 14.36
CA GLU A 215 -13.07 -31.72 15.55
C GLU A 215 -14.42 -32.44 15.67
N ARG A 216 -15.17 -32.56 14.57
CA ARG A 216 -16.44 -33.30 14.55
C ARG A 216 -16.23 -34.77 14.91
N LEU A 217 -15.26 -35.45 14.29
CA LEU A 217 -14.95 -36.84 14.60
C LEU A 217 -14.58 -37.05 16.07
N LEU A 218 -13.80 -36.12 16.65
CA LEU A 218 -13.46 -36.18 18.08
C LEU A 218 -14.70 -35.96 18.97
N ALA A 219 -15.61 -35.06 18.58
CA ALA A 219 -16.84 -34.81 19.31
C ALA A 219 -17.75 -36.07 19.27
N ASP A 220 -17.92 -36.70 18.11
CA ASP A 220 -18.71 -37.92 17.93
C ASP A 220 -18.14 -39.06 18.77
N ASN A 221 -16.81 -39.27 18.76
CA ASN A 221 -16.15 -40.30 19.57
C ASN A 221 -16.32 -40.04 21.10
N ARG A 222 -16.26 -38.77 21.55
CA ARG A 222 -16.52 -38.44 22.97
C ARG A 222 -17.98 -38.72 23.34
N PHE A 223 -18.92 -38.46 22.47
CA PHE A 223 -20.33 -38.77 22.68
C PHE A 223 -20.55 -40.27 22.77
N ALA A 224 -20.01 -41.05 21.85
CA ALA A 224 -20.09 -42.51 21.86
C ALA A 224 -19.52 -43.13 23.14
N ALA A 225 -18.32 -42.67 23.57
CA ALA A 225 -17.68 -43.12 24.81
C ALA A 225 -18.56 -42.82 26.05
N ARG A 226 -19.17 -41.63 26.13
CA ARG A 226 -20.09 -41.27 27.24
C ARG A 226 -21.35 -42.15 27.25
N SER A 227 -21.91 -42.44 26.09
CA SER A 227 -23.09 -43.28 25.96
C SER A 227 -22.80 -44.72 26.41
N GLN A 228 -21.60 -45.25 26.05
CA GLN A 228 -21.15 -46.56 26.50
C GLN A 228 -21.03 -46.63 28.02
N LEU A 229 -20.37 -45.67 28.64
CA LEU A 229 -20.22 -45.57 30.09
C LEU A 229 -21.57 -45.46 30.82
N TRP A 230 -22.54 -44.79 30.23
CA TRP A 230 -23.88 -44.71 30.78
C TRP A 230 -24.61 -46.07 30.73
N LEU A 231 -24.52 -46.78 29.62
CA LEU A 231 -25.10 -48.13 29.43
C LEU A 231 -24.48 -49.11 30.43
N ASP A 232 -23.16 -49.11 30.60
CA ASP A 232 -22.45 -49.98 31.56
C ASP A 232 -22.86 -49.69 33.02
N ARG A 233 -23.11 -48.43 33.38
CA ARG A 233 -23.62 -48.06 34.70
C ARG A 233 -25.07 -48.51 34.91
N ALA A 234 -25.90 -48.37 33.89
CA ALA A 234 -27.29 -48.78 33.92
C ALA A 234 -27.44 -50.31 34.08
N SER A 235 -26.69 -51.10 33.29
CA SER A 235 -26.66 -52.55 33.40
C SER A 235 -26.24 -53.04 34.77
N LYS A 236 -25.16 -52.47 35.35
CA LYS A 236 -24.69 -52.80 36.71
C LYS A 236 -25.71 -52.48 37.81
N ARG A 237 -26.63 -51.55 37.59
CA ARG A 237 -27.71 -51.25 38.56
C ARG A 237 -28.83 -52.29 38.45
N LEU A 238 -29.16 -52.77 37.26
CA LEU A 238 -30.22 -53.77 37.00
C LEU A 238 -29.85 -55.16 37.51
N PHE A 239 -28.54 -55.51 37.54
CA PHE A 239 -28.08 -56.81 38.03
C PHE A 239 -27.67 -56.80 39.52
N LYS A 240 -27.95 -55.76 40.28
CA LYS A 240 -27.74 -55.68 41.75
C LYS A 240 -29.03 -55.82 42.56
N GLN A 241 -30.14 -56.15 41.90
CA GLN A 241 -31.38 -56.59 42.56
C GLN A 241 -31.50 -58.11 42.38
#